data_220bb409f12149803629e35e88af41a8
#
_entry.id   220bb409f12149803629e35e88af41a8
#
_cell.length_a   1.000
_cell.length_b   1.000
_cell.length_c   1.000
_cell.angle_alpha   90.00
_cell.angle_beta   90.00
_cell.angle_gamma   90.00
#
_symmetry.space_group_name_H-M   'P 1'
#
loop_
_entity.id
_entity.type
_entity.pdbx_description
1 polymer ?
#
loop_
_entity_poly.entity_id
_entity_poly.type
_entity_poly.pdbx_seq_one_letter_code
_entity_poly.pdbx_strand_id
1 'polypeptide(L)'
;MHAAIVETLAARYAAQGRLVAADEPFQHFQFAGRADVTAVDPAGPDLLHHEVKTALPNVGELAGAWNVKRLYLARALAGRHGFRLGFRSVTHVLTIAWTADCLHVLRLRGATFRSLGPDAPDAFARWWEGERPETPGIASTVVVIDPIDRPRAPTWASLGEHGADRPRHRGYADLLRELRDAGRA
;
A
#
# COMPACT_ATOMS: atom_id res chain seq x y z
N MET A 1 -5.98 -13.22 -5.13
CA MET A 1 -4.76 -12.71 -4.46
C MET A 1 -4.78 -11.19 -4.30
N HIS A 2 -4.94 -10.39 -5.35
CA HIS A 2 -5.10 -8.93 -5.19
C HIS A 2 -6.21 -8.61 -4.19
N ALA A 3 -7.40 -9.16 -4.38
CA ALA A 3 -8.52 -9.02 -3.46
C ALA A 3 -8.16 -9.41 -2.02
N ALA A 4 -7.46 -10.52 -1.81
CA ALA A 4 -7.09 -10.97 -0.47
C ALA A 4 -6.14 -9.98 0.25
N ILE A 5 -5.19 -9.37 -0.48
CA ILE A 5 -4.35 -8.31 0.10
C ILE A 5 -5.19 -7.08 0.43
N VAL A 6 -6.05 -6.65 -0.50
CA VAL A 6 -6.96 -5.51 -0.30
C VAL A 6 -7.87 -5.74 0.91
N GLU A 7 -8.48 -6.92 1.01
CA GLU A 7 -9.34 -7.30 2.15
C GLU A 7 -8.57 -7.33 3.48
N THR A 8 -7.35 -7.88 3.49
CA THR A 8 -6.50 -7.90 4.69
C THR A 8 -6.18 -6.49 5.17
N LEU A 9 -5.80 -5.60 4.26
CA LEU A 9 -5.53 -4.20 4.57
C LEU A 9 -6.78 -3.46 5.04
N ALA A 10 -7.88 -3.61 4.31
CA ALA A 10 -9.14 -2.95 4.63
C ALA A 10 -9.68 -3.38 6.00
N ALA A 11 -9.69 -4.70 6.28
CA ALA A 11 -10.13 -5.23 7.56
C ALA A 11 -9.26 -4.73 8.72
N ARG A 12 -7.93 -4.67 8.54
CA ARG A 12 -7.02 -4.15 9.56
C ARG A 12 -7.34 -2.72 9.94
N TYR A 13 -7.44 -1.81 8.94
CA TYR A 13 -7.69 -0.39 9.23
C TYR A 13 -9.12 -0.14 9.73
N ALA A 14 -10.10 -0.89 9.24
CA ALA A 14 -11.46 -0.83 9.79
C ALA A 14 -11.52 -1.24 11.26
N ALA A 15 -10.78 -2.30 11.66
CA ALA A 15 -10.66 -2.72 13.05
C ALA A 15 -9.99 -1.67 13.95
N GLN A 16 -9.18 -0.78 13.37
CA GLN A 16 -8.58 0.38 14.06
C GLN A 16 -9.49 1.61 14.07
N GLY A 17 -10.74 1.50 13.59
CA GLY A 17 -11.70 2.61 13.56
C GLY A 17 -11.45 3.64 12.45
N ARG A 18 -10.69 3.29 11.41
CA ARG A 18 -10.47 4.17 10.27
C ARG A 18 -11.66 4.12 9.29
N LEU A 19 -11.89 5.21 8.57
CA LEU A 19 -12.80 5.26 7.43
C LEU A 19 -12.09 4.65 6.23
N VAL A 20 -12.49 3.45 5.83
CA VAL A 20 -11.81 2.67 4.80
C VAL A 20 -12.66 2.60 3.54
N ALA A 21 -12.03 2.79 2.39
CA ALA A 21 -12.62 2.48 1.09
C ALA A 21 -11.66 1.59 0.28
N ALA A 22 -12.23 0.56 -0.36
CA ALA A 22 -11.55 -0.26 -1.35
C ALA A 22 -12.00 0.16 -2.75
N ASP A 23 -11.05 0.11 -3.70
CA ASP A 23 -11.28 0.49 -5.10
C ASP A 23 -11.87 1.92 -5.22
N GLU A 24 -11.32 2.87 -4.46
CA GLU A 24 -11.81 4.24 -4.34
C GLU A 24 -11.58 5.03 -5.62
N PRO A 25 -12.64 5.46 -6.34
CA PRO A 25 -12.47 6.25 -7.54
C PRO A 25 -12.01 7.67 -7.21
N PHE A 26 -11.10 8.20 -8.01
CA PHE A 26 -10.74 9.61 -7.94
C PHE A 26 -10.68 10.23 -9.33
N GLN A 27 -10.94 11.52 -9.38
CA GLN A 27 -10.75 12.34 -10.58
C GLN A 27 -10.23 13.72 -10.17
N HIS A 28 -9.21 14.18 -10.86
CA HIS A 28 -8.66 15.52 -10.71
C HIS A 28 -8.28 16.05 -12.08
N PHE A 29 -9.08 16.97 -12.62
CA PHE A 29 -9.02 17.40 -14.03
C PHE A 29 -9.10 16.20 -14.98
N GLN A 30 -8.15 16.06 -15.91
CA GLN A 30 -8.06 14.94 -16.87
C GLN A 30 -7.51 13.64 -16.24
N PHE A 31 -7.01 13.69 -15.02
CA PHE A 31 -6.45 12.52 -14.34
C PHE A 31 -7.54 11.81 -13.54
N ALA A 32 -7.79 10.57 -13.89
CA ALA A 32 -8.74 9.71 -13.19
C ALA A 32 -8.10 8.35 -12.91
N GLY A 33 -8.61 7.66 -11.91
CA GLY A 33 -8.14 6.33 -11.54
C GLY A 33 -8.90 5.78 -10.35
N ARG A 34 -8.40 4.67 -9.83
CA ARG A 34 -8.91 4.04 -8.61
C ARG A 34 -7.75 3.73 -7.69
N ALA A 35 -7.93 3.97 -6.39
CA ALA A 35 -7.00 3.59 -5.35
C ALA A 35 -7.43 2.24 -4.77
N ASP A 36 -6.51 1.29 -4.65
CA ASP A 36 -6.86 -0.06 -4.21
C ASP A 36 -7.40 -0.06 -2.77
N VAL A 37 -6.73 0.66 -1.85
CA VAL A 37 -7.23 0.89 -0.48
C VAL A 37 -6.91 2.32 -0.07
N THR A 38 -7.89 3.00 0.51
CA THR A 38 -7.69 4.23 1.25
C THR A 38 -8.18 4.09 2.68
N ALA A 39 -7.51 4.72 3.62
CA ALA A 39 -7.95 4.82 5.00
C ALA A 39 -7.77 6.26 5.48
N VAL A 40 -8.82 6.82 6.09
CA VAL A 40 -8.82 8.18 6.62
C VAL A 40 -9.04 8.13 8.12
N ASP A 41 -8.25 8.89 8.86
CA ASP A 41 -8.46 9.05 10.30
C ASP A 41 -9.70 9.92 10.55
N PRO A 42 -10.76 9.42 11.21
CA PRO A 42 -11.93 10.23 11.52
C PRO A 42 -11.65 11.36 12.53
N ALA A 43 -10.57 11.25 13.32
CA ALA A 43 -10.17 12.25 14.30
C ALA A 43 -9.27 13.35 13.73
N GLY A 44 -8.89 13.27 12.45
CA GLY A 44 -8.03 14.28 11.83
C GLY A 44 -7.81 14.09 10.32
N PRO A 45 -7.28 15.11 9.65
CA PRO A 45 -7.11 15.07 8.18
C PRO A 45 -5.84 14.30 7.80
N ASP A 46 -5.80 13.02 8.10
CA ASP A 46 -4.69 12.13 7.73
C ASP A 46 -5.21 11.04 6.77
N LEU A 47 -4.49 10.83 5.67
CA LEU A 47 -4.81 9.86 4.61
C LEU A 47 -3.71 8.81 4.48
N LEU A 48 -4.11 7.56 4.47
CA LEU A 48 -3.30 6.44 4.00
C LEU A 48 -3.85 5.95 2.66
N HIS A 49 -2.97 5.68 1.71
CA HIS A 49 -3.28 5.08 0.42
C HIS A 49 -2.37 3.90 0.14
N HIS A 50 -2.95 2.77 -0.19
CA HIS A 50 -2.25 1.61 -0.75
C HIS A 50 -2.54 1.45 -2.23
N GLU A 51 -1.48 1.24 -3.00
CA GLU A 51 -1.51 0.67 -4.34
C GLU A 51 -0.96 -0.75 -4.27
N VAL A 52 -1.79 -1.74 -4.58
CA VAL A 52 -1.46 -3.16 -4.41
C VAL A 52 -1.02 -3.76 -5.75
N LYS A 53 0.14 -4.41 -5.76
CA LYS A 53 0.66 -5.13 -6.93
C LYS A 53 1.02 -6.55 -6.59
N THR A 54 0.47 -7.48 -7.34
CA THR A 54 0.73 -8.93 -7.19
C THR A 54 1.66 -9.48 -8.26
N ALA A 55 1.94 -8.66 -9.28
CA ALA A 55 2.94 -8.89 -10.32
C ALA A 55 3.45 -7.54 -10.84
N LEU A 56 4.63 -7.52 -11.42
CA LEU A 56 5.33 -6.30 -11.87
C LEU A 56 5.77 -6.43 -13.34
N PRO A 57 4.84 -6.65 -14.30
CA PRO A 57 5.19 -6.91 -15.69
C PRO A 57 5.74 -5.67 -16.41
N ASN A 58 5.26 -4.48 -16.06
CA ASN A 58 5.65 -3.20 -16.65
C ASN A 58 5.87 -2.14 -15.57
N VAL A 59 7.13 -1.99 -15.14
CA VAL A 59 7.51 -1.03 -14.10
C VAL A 59 7.36 0.43 -14.55
N GLY A 60 7.51 0.72 -15.85
CA GLY A 60 7.32 2.08 -16.40
C GLY A 60 5.87 2.54 -16.31
N GLU A 61 4.93 1.70 -16.71
CA GLU A 61 3.50 1.96 -16.59
C GLU A 61 3.06 2.10 -15.12
N LEU A 62 3.54 1.19 -14.26
CA LEU A 62 3.33 1.27 -12.82
C LEU A 62 3.80 2.63 -12.27
N ALA A 63 5.00 3.07 -12.62
CA ALA A 63 5.55 4.33 -12.16
C ALA A 63 4.70 5.53 -12.60
N GLY A 64 4.21 5.54 -13.85
CA GLY A 64 3.30 6.56 -14.35
C GLY A 64 2.00 6.65 -13.55
N ALA A 65 1.30 5.52 -13.39
CA ALA A 65 0.05 5.43 -12.65
C ALA A 65 0.24 5.80 -11.16
N TRP A 66 1.32 5.33 -10.54
CA TRP A 66 1.68 5.65 -9.17
C TRP A 66 1.90 7.15 -8.94
N ASN A 67 2.65 7.80 -9.81
CA ASN A 67 2.92 9.24 -9.71
C ASN A 67 1.64 10.09 -9.86
N VAL A 68 0.72 9.69 -10.74
CA VAL A 68 -0.60 10.34 -10.86
C VAL A 68 -1.36 10.26 -9.53
N LYS A 69 -1.39 9.11 -8.87
CA LYS A 69 -2.06 8.94 -7.58
C LYS A 69 -1.38 9.77 -6.48
N ARG A 70 -0.05 9.75 -6.41
CA ARG A 70 0.70 10.57 -5.43
C ARG A 70 0.42 12.07 -5.57
N LEU A 71 0.24 12.56 -6.78
CA LEU A 71 0.02 13.98 -7.04
C LEU A 71 -1.43 14.41 -6.83
N TYR A 72 -2.39 13.57 -7.16
CA TYR A 72 -3.78 14.03 -7.31
C TYR A 72 -4.78 13.36 -6.38
N LEU A 73 -4.54 12.14 -5.88
CA LEU A 73 -5.50 11.39 -5.07
C LEU A 73 -5.94 12.16 -3.81
N ALA A 74 -4.99 12.66 -3.03
CA ALA A 74 -5.30 13.36 -1.79
C ALA A 74 -6.15 14.62 -2.05
N ARG A 75 -5.85 15.38 -3.10
CA ARG A 75 -6.63 16.57 -3.49
C ARG A 75 -8.06 16.19 -3.90
N ALA A 76 -8.20 15.10 -4.66
CA ALA A 76 -9.51 14.62 -5.10
C ALA A 76 -10.38 14.13 -3.93
N LEU A 77 -9.78 13.51 -2.90
CA LEU A 77 -10.50 12.96 -1.76
C LEU A 77 -10.79 14.00 -0.65
N ALA A 78 -9.96 15.01 -0.48
CA ALA A 78 -10.09 15.99 0.60
C ALA A 78 -11.49 16.63 0.67
N GLY A 79 -12.04 17.02 -0.47
CA GLY A 79 -13.38 17.59 -0.58
C GLY A 79 -14.49 16.62 -0.14
N ARG A 80 -14.36 15.33 -0.44
CA ARG A 80 -15.33 14.30 -0.06
C ARG A 80 -15.36 14.05 1.44
N HIS A 81 -14.21 14.21 2.10
CA HIS A 81 -14.07 14.05 3.55
C HIS A 81 -14.27 15.36 4.33
N GLY A 82 -14.63 16.46 3.65
CA GLY A 82 -14.86 17.75 4.29
C GLY A 82 -13.59 18.51 4.69
N PHE A 83 -12.41 18.07 4.29
CA PHE A 83 -11.14 18.69 4.62
C PHE A 83 -10.79 19.82 3.63
N ARG A 84 -11.36 21.01 3.85
CA ARG A 84 -11.18 22.18 2.96
C ARG A 84 -9.72 22.61 2.77
N LEU A 85 -8.87 22.41 3.77
CA LEU A 85 -7.45 22.74 3.72
C LEU A 85 -6.58 21.57 3.22
N GLY A 86 -7.20 20.45 2.81
CA GLY A 86 -6.51 19.23 2.45
C GLY A 86 -6.22 18.33 3.65
N PHE A 87 -5.47 17.25 3.39
CA PHE A 87 -4.97 16.38 4.45
C PHE A 87 -3.72 16.97 5.09
N ARG A 88 -3.58 16.84 6.42
CA ARG A 88 -2.39 17.21 7.18
C ARG A 88 -1.21 16.30 6.83
N SER A 89 -1.47 15.00 6.79
CA SER A 89 -0.50 14.02 6.34
C SER A 89 -1.10 13.08 5.29
N VAL A 90 -0.26 12.66 4.36
CA VAL A 90 -0.61 11.68 3.33
C VAL A 90 0.49 10.64 3.27
N THR A 91 0.14 9.39 3.52
CA THR A 91 1.07 8.26 3.41
C THR A 91 0.69 7.41 2.21
N HIS A 92 1.53 7.41 1.19
CA HIS A 92 1.37 6.54 0.03
C HIS A 92 2.24 5.29 0.18
N VAL A 93 1.64 4.12 0.03
CA VAL A 93 2.32 2.82 0.17
C VAL A 93 2.14 2.00 -1.10
N LEU A 94 3.24 1.79 -1.83
CA LEU A 94 3.27 0.81 -2.90
C LEU A 94 3.46 -0.59 -2.27
N THR A 95 2.38 -1.34 -2.21
CA THR A 95 2.27 -2.62 -1.52
C THR A 95 2.41 -3.76 -2.52
N ILE A 96 3.47 -4.54 -2.40
CA ILE A 96 3.84 -5.58 -3.36
C ILE A 96 3.71 -6.95 -2.69
N ALA A 97 3.11 -7.92 -3.38
CA ALA A 97 3.01 -9.28 -2.86
C ALA A 97 4.40 -9.89 -2.62
N TRP A 98 4.59 -10.54 -1.47
CA TRP A 98 5.89 -11.06 -1.03
C TRP A 98 6.24 -12.40 -1.71
N THR A 99 6.36 -12.37 -3.03
CA THR A 99 6.67 -13.52 -3.86
C THR A 99 8.09 -13.43 -4.44
N ALA A 100 8.66 -14.58 -4.82
CA ALA A 100 9.98 -14.61 -5.46
C ALA A 100 10.01 -13.81 -6.77
N ASP A 101 8.94 -13.89 -7.57
CA ASP A 101 8.82 -13.15 -8.83
C ASP A 101 8.86 -11.63 -8.61
N CYS A 102 8.08 -11.13 -7.65
CA CYS A 102 8.07 -9.71 -7.31
C CYS A 102 9.42 -9.26 -6.75
N LEU A 103 10.01 -10.03 -5.83
CA LEU A 103 11.33 -9.71 -5.25
C LEU A 103 12.45 -9.70 -6.31
N HIS A 104 12.38 -10.59 -7.30
CA HIS A 104 13.32 -10.57 -8.43
C HIS A 104 13.26 -9.23 -9.17
N VAL A 105 12.07 -8.75 -9.53
CA VAL A 105 11.89 -7.47 -10.22
C VAL A 105 12.30 -6.29 -9.32
N LEU A 106 11.97 -6.33 -8.03
CA LEU A 106 12.37 -5.30 -7.05
C LEU A 106 13.89 -5.15 -6.97
N ARG A 107 14.64 -6.26 -6.96
CA ARG A 107 16.11 -6.23 -6.98
C ARG A 107 16.64 -5.69 -8.30
N LEU A 108 16.11 -6.18 -9.42
CA LEU A 108 16.55 -5.79 -10.76
C LEU A 108 16.30 -4.29 -11.03
N ARG A 109 15.23 -3.74 -10.48
CA ARG A 109 14.79 -2.34 -10.64
C ARG A 109 14.90 -1.52 -9.36
N GLY A 110 15.81 -1.88 -8.47
CA GLY A 110 15.92 -1.29 -7.13
C GLY A 110 16.03 0.22 -7.11
N ALA A 111 16.77 0.83 -8.03
CA ALA A 111 16.86 2.29 -8.15
C ALA A 111 15.50 2.94 -8.45
N THR A 112 14.72 2.35 -9.36
CA THR A 112 13.39 2.83 -9.70
C THR A 112 12.45 2.74 -8.48
N PHE A 113 12.40 1.60 -7.79
CA PHE A 113 11.53 1.45 -6.62
C PHE A 113 11.92 2.36 -5.47
N ARG A 114 13.22 2.61 -5.23
CA ARG A 114 13.66 3.64 -4.27
C ARG A 114 13.20 5.05 -4.65
N SER A 115 13.11 5.36 -5.93
CA SER A 115 12.58 6.66 -6.38
C SER A 115 11.06 6.75 -6.28
N LEU A 116 10.34 5.64 -6.38
CA LEU A 116 8.88 5.57 -6.21
C LEU A 116 8.47 5.66 -4.73
N GLY A 117 9.28 5.15 -3.83
CA GLY A 117 9.09 5.22 -2.37
C GLY A 117 10.40 5.64 -1.70
N PRO A 118 10.75 6.94 -1.74
CA PRO A 118 12.02 7.43 -1.23
C PRO A 118 12.07 7.50 0.30
N ASP A 119 10.92 7.46 0.96
CA ASP A 119 10.83 7.69 2.39
C ASP A 119 10.98 6.37 3.17
N ALA A 120 11.48 6.48 4.38
CA ALA A 120 11.48 5.39 5.34
C ALA A 120 10.03 4.96 5.67
N PRO A 121 9.81 3.72 6.11
CA PRO A 121 8.45 3.19 6.32
C PRO A 121 7.78 3.70 7.60
N ASP A 122 8.40 4.62 8.35
CA ASP A 122 7.94 5.05 9.69
C ASP A 122 6.48 5.52 9.70
N ALA A 123 6.10 6.37 8.73
CA ALA A 123 4.73 6.84 8.63
C ALA A 123 3.74 5.68 8.37
N PHE A 124 4.13 4.70 7.56
CA PHE A 124 3.32 3.50 7.33
C PHE A 124 3.31 2.59 8.56
N ALA A 125 4.46 2.38 9.22
CA ALA A 125 4.55 1.58 10.44
C ALA A 125 3.58 2.09 11.52
N ARG A 126 3.49 3.39 11.71
CA ARG A 126 2.51 3.99 12.64
C ARG A 126 1.07 3.69 12.25
N TRP A 127 0.70 3.86 10.98
CA TRP A 127 -0.62 3.45 10.49
C TRP A 127 -0.89 1.96 10.75
N TRP A 128 0.13 1.12 10.55
CA TRP A 128 0.02 -0.32 10.79
C TRP A 128 -0.26 -0.64 12.26
N GLU A 129 0.33 0.11 13.19
CA GLU A 129 0.10 -0.03 14.64
C GLU A 129 -1.18 0.69 15.13
N GLY A 130 -1.94 1.31 14.24
CA GLY A 130 -3.17 2.03 14.59
C GLY A 130 -2.93 3.46 15.08
N GLU A 131 -1.72 3.96 14.91
CA GLU A 131 -1.33 5.30 15.30
C GLU A 131 -1.45 6.29 14.13
N ARG A 132 -1.31 7.59 14.43
CA ARG A 132 -1.26 8.65 13.42
C ARG A 132 0.18 8.99 13.08
N PRO A 133 0.47 9.41 11.82
CA PRO A 133 1.77 9.99 11.50
C PRO A 133 2.09 11.17 12.42
N GLU A 134 3.32 11.22 12.94
CA GLU A 134 3.73 12.31 13.85
C GLU A 134 3.83 13.63 13.12
N THR A 135 4.47 13.61 11.98
CA THR A 135 4.76 14.82 11.21
C THR A 135 3.76 15.05 10.09
N PRO A 136 3.33 16.29 9.87
CA PRO A 136 2.61 16.67 8.66
C PRO A 136 3.46 16.43 7.40
N GLY A 137 2.81 16.22 6.27
CA GLY A 137 3.48 16.12 4.98
C GLY A 137 3.08 14.89 4.18
N ILE A 138 3.82 14.64 3.12
CA ILE A 138 3.59 13.51 2.22
C ILE A 138 4.77 12.55 2.34
N ALA A 139 4.48 11.30 2.69
CA ALA A 139 5.44 10.20 2.68
C ALA A 139 5.06 9.18 1.62
N SER A 140 6.05 8.57 0.99
CA SER A 140 5.87 7.49 0.01
C SER A 140 6.87 6.39 0.25
N THR A 141 6.40 5.18 0.45
CA THR A 141 7.24 4.02 0.72
C THR A 141 6.83 2.81 -0.12
N VAL A 142 7.75 1.85 -0.25
CA VAL A 142 7.50 0.56 -0.91
C VAL A 142 7.67 -0.54 0.12
N VAL A 143 6.66 -1.39 0.24
CA VAL A 143 6.67 -2.53 1.15
C VAL A 143 6.31 -3.83 0.43
N VAL A 144 6.80 -4.94 0.94
CA VAL A 144 6.31 -6.27 0.58
C VAL A 144 5.35 -6.77 1.66
N ILE A 145 4.27 -7.47 1.25
CA ILE A 145 3.25 -7.96 2.16
C ILE A 145 2.94 -9.44 1.92
N ASP A 146 2.76 -10.18 3.01
CA ASP A 146 2.17 -11.51 3.03
C ASP A 146 0.77 -11.41 3.64
N PRO A 147 -0.32 -11.65 2.87
CA PRO A 147 -1.68 -11.58 3.39
C PRO A 147 -2.04 -12.76 4.31
N ILE A 148 -1.15 -13.76 4.42
CA ILE A 148 -1.35 -14.91 5.29
C ILE A 148 -0.79 -14.58 6.68
N ASP A 149 -1.66 -14.63 7.68
CA ASP A 149 -1.25 -14.47 9.05
C ASP A 149 -0.39 -15.66 9.49
N ARG A 150 0.86 -15.41 9.84
CA ARG A 150 1.83 -16.41 10.26
C ARG A 150 2.31 -16.05 11.67
N PRO A 151 2.07 -16.92 12.66
CA PRO A 151 2.61 -16.70 13.99
C PRO A 151 4.12 -16.43 13.95
N ARG A 152 4.56 -15.39 14.65
CA ARG A 152 5.97 -15.00 14.79
C ARG A 152 6.69 -14.54 13.50
N ALA A 153 5.95 -14.30 12.41
CA ALA A 153 6.53 -13.77 11.19
C ALA A 153 5.90 -12.40 10.88
N PRO A 154 6.69 -11.41 10.41
CA PRO A 154 6.12 -10.12 10.06
C PRO A 154 5.18 -10.25 8.86
N THR A 155 4.05 -9.57 8.90
CA THR A 155 3.10 -9.52 7.79
C THR A 155 3.63 -8.68 6.64
N TRP A 156 4.47 -7.70 6.92
CA TRP A 156 5.10 -6.84 5.92
C TRP A 156 6.57 -6.56 6.26
N ALA A 157 7.32 -6.10 5.26
CA ALA A 157 8.67 -5.57 5.44
C ALA A 157 8.94 -4.45 4.43
N SER A 158 9.78 -3.49 4.78
CA SER A 158 10.24 -2.45 3.85
C SER A 158 11.38 -2.97 2.97
N LEU A 159 11.59 -2.31 1.83
CA LEU A 159 12.75 -2.61 1.00
C LEU A 159 14.05 -2.25 1.74
N GLY A 160 14.96 -3.22 1.87
CA GLY A 160 16.23 -3.06 2.56
C GLY A 160 16.24 -3.56 4.00
N GLU A 161 15.11 -3.92 4.58
CA GLU A 161 15.10 -4.60 5.87
C GLU A 161 15.66 -6.02 5.79
N HIS A 162 16.26 -6.45 6.88
CA HIS A 162 16.82 -7.80 6.96
C HIS A 162 15.74 -8.87 6.81
N GLY A 163 15.85 -9.68 5.77
CA GLY A 163 14.88 -10.72 5.44
C GLY A 163 13.79 -10.32 4.43
N ALA A 164 13.64 -9.03 4.11
CA ALA A 164 12.72 -8.58 3.06
C ALA A 164 13.04 -9.18 1.68
N ASP A 165 14.27 -9.57 1.46
CA ASP A 165 14.78 -10.22 0.24
C ASP A 165 14.47 -11.71 0.16
N ARG A 166 14.01 -12.34 1.23
CA ARG A 166 13.61 -13.75 1.26
C ARG A 166 12.14 -13.88 0.89
N PRO A 167 11.81 -14.60 -0.21
CA PRO A 167 10.42 -14.75 -0.60
C PRO A 167 9.62 -15.57 0.41
N ARG A 168 8.38 -15.17 0.64
CA ARG A 168 7.40 -15.95 1.40
C ARG A 168 6.73 -17.01 0.55
N HIS A 169 6.55 -16.71 -0.73
CA HIS A 169 5.93 -17.58 -1.73
C HIS A 169 6.82 -17.63 -2.97
N ARG A 170 6.82 -18.78 -3.68
CA ARG A 170 7.57 -18.91 -4.94
C ARG A 170 7.03 -17.99 -6.02
N GLY A 171 5.71 -17.91 -6.14
CA GLY A 171 5.03 -17.07 -7.12
C GLY A 171 3.54 -16.96 -6.83
N TYR A 172 2.83 -16.38 -7.79
CA TYR A 172 1.39 -16.14 -7.70
C TYR A 172 0.57 -17.41 -7.39
N ALA A 173 0.85 -18.51 -8.11
CA ALA A 173 0.10 -19.75 -7.93
C ALA A 173 0.30 -20.40 -6.55
N ASP A 174 1.50 -20.25 -6.00
CA ASP A 174 1.86 -20.77 -4.69
C ASP A 174 1.09 -20.03 -3.59
N LEU A 175 1.12 -18.71 -3.64
CA LEU A 175 0.36 -17.87 -2.71
C LEU A 175 -1.15 -18.11 -2.81
N LEU A 176 -1.71 -18.30 -4.03
CA LEU A 176 -3.13 -18.62 -4.19
C LEU A 176 -3.51 -19.95 -3.55
N ARG A 177 -2.66 -20.97 -3.67
CA ARG A 177 -2.89 -22.26 -3.04
C ARG A 177 -2.93 -22.12 -1.50
N GLU A 178 -1.93 -21.47 -0.93
CA GLU A 178 -1.86 -21.23 0.51
C GLU A 178 -3.05 -20.40 1.03
N LEU A 179 -3.52 -19.41 0.27
CA LEU A 179 -4.71 -18.63 0.64
C LEU A 179 -5.98 -19.48 0.68
N ARG A 180 -6.15 -20.41 -0.28
CA ARG A 180 -7.29 -21.35 -0.28
C ARG A 180 -7.22 -22.27 0.94
N ASP A 181 -6.04 -22.82 1.22
CA ASP A 181 -5.82 -23.71 2.36
C ASP A 181 -6.07 -22.99 3.69
N ALA A 182 -5.80 -21.68 3.76
CA ALA A 182 -6.09 -20.82 4.90
C ALA A 182 -7.55 -20.31 4.97
N GLY A 183 -8.44 -20.70 4.01
CA GLY A 183 -9.84 -20.29 3.96
C GLY A 183 -10.08 -18.82 3.60
N ARG A 184 -9.13 -18.18 2.88
CA ARG A 184 -9.16 -16.76 2.51
C ARG A 184 -9.21 -16.49 0.99
N ALA A 185 -9.49 -17.51 0.18
CA ALA A 185 -9.55 -17.39 -1.28
C ALA A 185 -10.98 -17.45 -1.80
#